data_546c34b37342df01ac820b8082a72342
#
_entry.id   546c34b37342df01ac820b8082a72342
#
_cell.length_a   1.000
_cell.length_b   1.000
_cell.length_c   1.000
_cell.angle_alpha   90.00
_cell.angle_beta   90.00
_cell.angle_gamma   90.00
#
_symmetry.space_group_name_H-M   'P 1'
#
loop_
_entity.id
_entity.type
_entity.pdbx_description
1 polymer ?
#
loop_
_entity_poly.entity_id
_entity_poly.type
_entity_poly.pdbx_seq_one_letter_code
_entity_poly.pdbx_strand_id
1 'polypeptide(L)'
;MRESGDEKSTLRQIEKIKALSEDMLEYQAIDVHKAWQSMERRAKRKASMRMFSLFFTRAAAILVVPLLISSLFFSYLYYTTGRNVKTGASVVFAEISSMPGTITRLVLPDQSVVWLNAGSRLVYPSVFDEKERKVQLFGEGYFEVEADPEHPFSVSTSEGLRVIAYGTKFNVNAYDDEPFIEAVLEKGKIDVIRNDERIRLEPNKQVVLNKESG
;
A
#
# COMPACT_ATOMS: atom_id res chain seq x y z
N MET A 1 -37.28 -106.70 1.64
CA MET A 1 -37.30 -105.29 2.19
C MET A 1 -35.91 -104.70 2.25
N ARG A 2 -35.07 -104.89 1.23
CA ARG A 2 -33.69 -104.33 1.14
C ARG A 2 -33.39 -103.47 -0.13
N GLU A 3 -34.33 -103.42 -1.10
CA GLU A 3 -34.12 -102.69 -2.37
C GLU A 3 -34.45 -101.18 -2.29
N SER A 4 -35.25 -100.76 -1.41
CA SER A 4 -35.69 -99.31 -1.29
C SER A 4 -34.61 -98.38 -0.75
N GLY A 5 -33.54 -98.88 -0.09
CA GLY A 5 -32.49 -98.07 0.50
C GLY A 5 -31.41 -97.65 -0.47
N ASP A 6 -31.14 -98.57 -1.45
CA ASP A 6 -30.07 -98.36 -2.46
C ASP A 6 -30.50 -97.43 -3.57
N GLU A 7 -31.74 -97.42 -3.95
CA GLU A 7 -32.32 -96.55 -4.95
C GLU A 7 -32.31 -95.05 -4.50
N LYS A 8 -32.62 -94.80 -3.17
CA LYS A 8 -32.53 -93.45 -2.58
C LYS A 8 -31.12 -92.93 -2.47
N SER A 9 -30.13 -93.82 -2.26
CA SER A 9 -28.75 -93.42 -2.18
C SER A 9 -28.20 -93.07 -3.58
N THR A 10 -28.61 -93.81 -4.59
CA THR A 10 -28.25 -93.59 -6.01
C THR A 10 -28.88 -92.30 -6.53
N LEU A 11 -30.15 -92.01 -6.20
CA LEU A 11 -30.76 -90.74 -6.60
C LEU A 11 -30.10 -89.55 -5.95
N ARG A 12 -29.68 -89.60 -4.71
CA ARG A 12 -28.92 -88.47 -4.03
C ARG A 12 -27.54 -88.31 -4.63
N GLN A 13 -26.89 -89.34 -5.10
CA GLN A 13 -25.62 -89.25 -5.80
C GLN A 13 -25.77 -88.59 -7.19
N ILE A 14 -26.86 -88.99 -7.92
CA ILE A 14 -27.13 -88.35 -9.24
C ILE A 14 -27.49 -86.85 -9.06
N GLU A 15 -28.26 -86.44 -8.06
CA GLU A 15 -28.56 -85.07 -7.74
C GLU A 15 -27.27 -84.28 -7.40
N LYS A 16 -26.38 -84.90 -6.61
CA LYS A 16 -25.07 -84.25 -6.31
C LYS A 16 -24.19 -84.10 -7.53
N ILE A 17 -24.14 -85.09 -8.42
CA ILE A 17 -23.40 -85.03 -9.65
C ILE A 17 -23.97 -83.98 -10.60
N LYS A 18 -25.31 -83.88 -10.65
CA LYS A 18 -25.99 -82.87 -11.46
C LYS A 18 -25.71 -81.44 -10.93
N ALA A 19 -25.78 -81.20 -9.62
CA ALA A 19 -25.43 -79.92 -9.01
C ALA A 19 -23.96 -79.56 -9.27
N LEU A 20 -23.04 -80.54 -9.13
CA LEU A 20 -21.61 -80.31 -9.46
C LEU A 20 -21.37 -79.98 -10.93
N SER A 21 -22.15 -80.62 -11.84
CA SER A 21 -22.03 -80.36 -13.27
C SER A 21 -22.61 -78.96 -13.66
N GLU A 22 -23.66 -78.52 -12.96
CA GLU A 22 -24.20 -77.18 -13.15
C GLU A 22 -23.21 -76.10 -12.64
N ASP A 23 -22.58 -76.31 -11.49
CA ASP A 23 -21.52 -75.46 -10.96
C ASP A 23 -20.29 -75.44 -11.91
N MET A 24 -19.91 -76.58 -12.50
CA MET A 24 -18.83 -76.63 -13.45
C MET A 24 -19.14 -75.93 -14.80
N LEU A 25 -20.40 -75.96 -15.23
CA LEU A 25 -20.84 -75.22 -16.42
C LEU A 25 -20.80 -73.69 -16.16
N GLU A 26 -21.16 -73.26 -14.97
CA GLU A 26 -21.04 -71.84 -14.57
C GLU A 26 -19.59 -71.38 -14.53
N TYR A 27 -18.68 -72.23 -14.06
CA TYR A 27 -17.23 -71.94 -14.11
C TYR A 27 -16.66 -71.87 -15.54
N GLN A 28 -17.18 -72.66 -16.50
CA GLN A 28 -16.81 -72.59 -17.88
C GLN A 28 -17.36 -71.39 -18.62
N ALA A 29 -18.43 -70.78 -18.10
CA ALA A 29 -19.01 -69.55 -18.64
C ALA A 29 -18.21 -68.28 -18.29
N ILE A 30 -17.23 -68.37 -17.40
CA ILE A 30 -16.38 -67.24 -17.03
C ILE A 30 -15.37 -66.97 -18.16
N ASP A 31 -15.65 -65.98 -18.97
CA ASP A 31 -14.72 -65.54 -20.03
C ASP A 31 -13.51 -64.86 -19.42
N VAL A 32 -12.52 -65.68 -19.06
CA VAL A 32 -11.25 -65.25 -18.47
C VAL A 32 -10.56 -64.18 -19.35
N HIS A 33 -10.76 -64.26 -20.65
CA HIS A 33 -10.16 -63.32 -21.60
C HIS A 33 -10.78 -61.95 -21.52
N LYS A 34 -12.09 -61.87 -21.34
CA LYS A 34 -12.83 -60.63 -21.06
C LYS A 34 -12.46 -59.99 -19.73
N ALA A 35 -12.34 -60.81 -18.69
CA ALA A 35 -11.92 -60.37 -17.36
C ALA A 35 -10.50 -59.80 -17.40
N TRP A 36 -9.58 -60.49 -18.06
CA TRP A 36 -8.19 -60.01 -18.25
C TRP A 36 -8.12 -58.71 -19.03
N GLN A 37 -8.82 -58.58 -20.16
CA GLN A 37 -8.89 -57.36 -20.96
C GLN A 37 -9.47 -56.18 -20.16
N SER A 38 -10.43 -56.44 -19.29
CA SER A 38 -11.00 -55.39 -18.44
C SER A 38 -10.02 -54.87 -17.38
N MET A 39 -9.22 -55.76 -16.81
CA MET A 39 -8.15 -55.43 -15.86
C MET A 39 -7.01 -54.66 -16.57
N GLU A 40 -6.60 -55.12 -17.73
CA GLU A 40 -5.57 -54.46 -18.53
C GLU A 40 -5.97 -53.04 -18.94
N ARG A 41 -7.22 -52.83 -19.35
CA ARG A 41 -7.76 -51.50 -19.66
C ARG A 41 -7.80 -50.58 -18.41
N ARG A 42 -8.14 -51.12 -17.25
CA ARG A 42 -8.15 -50.36 -15.96
C ARG A 42 -6.72 -50.01 -15.54
N ALA A 43 -5.76 -50.91 -15.69
CA ALA A 43 -4.35 -50.67 -15.39
C ALA A 43 -3.77 -49.59 -16.31
N LYS A 44 -4.00 -49.67 -17.62
CA LYS A 44 -3.55 -48.69 -18.61
C LYS A 44 -4.15 -47.31 -18.39
N ARG A 45 -5.44 -47.23 -18.02
CA ARG A 45 -6.09 -45.95 -17.67
C ARG A 45 -5.49 -45.31 -16.40
N LYS A 46 -5.17 -46.09 -15.35
CA LYS A 46 -4.53 -45.56 -14.15
C LYS A 46 -3.10 -45.07 -14.41
N ALA A 47 -2.35 -45.76 -15.22
CA ALA A 47 -1.00 -45.36 -15.61
C ALA A 47 -1.02 -44.07 -16.45
N SER A 48 -1.94 -43.95 -17.41
CA SER A 48 -2.12 -42.78 -18.25
C SER A 48 -2.52 -41.54 -17.44
N MET A 49 -3.44 -41.68 -16.46
CA MET A 49 -3.84 -40.58 -15.60
C MET A 49 -2.68 -40.07 -14.72
N ARG A 50 -1.84 -40.96 -14.19
CA ARG A 50 -0.67 -40.54 -13.39
C ARG A 50 0.37 -39.80 -14.24
N MET A 51 0.63 -40.25 -15.44
CA MET A 51 1.59 -39.60 -16.36
C MET A 51 1.05 -38.25 -16.83
N PHE A 52 -0.25 -38.12 -17.07
CA PHE A 52 -0.91 -36.89 -17.45
C PHE A 52 -0.87 -35.86 -16.29
N SER A 53 -1.13 -36.29 -15.03
CA SER A 53 -1.06 -35.40 -13.88
C SER A 53 0.37 -34.89 -13.61
N LEU A 54 1.38 -35.75 -13.76
CA LEU A 54 2.79 -35.32 -13.59
C LEU A 54 3.26 -34.38 -14.72
N PHE A 55 2.72 -34.56 -15.93
CA PHE A 55 3.00 -33.63 -17.02
C PHE A 55 2.36 -32.27 -16.78
N PHE A 56 1.10 -32.23 -16.32
CA PHE A 56 0.40 -30.97 -16.00
C PHE A 56 1.02 -30.24 -14.82
N THR A 57 1.45 -30.95 -13.77
CA THR A 57 2.11 -30.29 -12.62
C THR A 57 3.46 -29.69 -13.01
N ARG A 58 4.22 -30.37 -13.87
CA ARG A 58 5.49 -29.83 -14.38
C ARG A 58 5.28 -28.66 -15.36
N ALA A 59 4.30 -28.75 -16.25
CA ALA A 59 3.94 -27.67 -17.16
C ALA A 59 3.40 -26.45 -16.40
N ALA A 60 2.58 -26.67 -15.37
CA ALA A 60 2.08 -25.59 -14.51
C ALA A 60 3.23 -24.87 -13.77
N ALA A 61 4.22 -25.62 -13.27
CA ALA A 61 5.38 -25.00 -12.59
C ALA A 61 6.20 -24.10 -13.54
N ILE A 62 6.36 -24.53 -14.81
CA ILE A 62 7.07 -23.74 -15.84
C ILE A 62 6.35 -22.42 -16.15
N LEU A 63 5.03 -22.37 -16.04
CA LEU A 63 4.25 -21.15 -16.28
C LEU A 63 4.06 -20.29 -15.01
N VAL A 64 3.82 -20.93 -13.87
CA VAL A 64 3.53 -20.23 -12.61
C VAL A 64 4.78 -19.54 -12.04
N VAL A 65 5.94 -20.19 -12.12
CA VAL A 65 7.19 -19.59 -11.57
C VAL A 65 7.56 -18.28 -12.26
N PRO A 66 7.61 -18.18 -13.63
CA PRO A 66 7.88 -16.89 -14.27
C PRO A 66 6.81 -15.84 -14.00
N LEU A 67 5.53 -16.24 -13.89
CA LEU A 67 4.45 -15.30 -13.52
C LEU A 67 4.62 -14.75 -12.11
N LEU A 68 5.01 -15.58 -11.15
CA LEU A 68 5.30 -15.11 -9.80
C LEU A 68 6.54 -14.19 -9.77
N ILE A 69 7.60 -14.54 -10.49
CA ILE A 69 8.80 -13.70 -10.60
C ILE A 69 8.44 -12.36 -11.25
N SER A 70 7.68 -12.37 -12.35
CA SER A 70 7.25 -11.14 -13.01
C SER A 70 6.34 -10.30 -12.11
N SER A 71 5.41 -10.92 -11.38
CA SER A 71 4.55 -10.23 -10.43
C SER A 71 5.35 -9.57 -9.30
N LEU A 72 6.32 -10.28 -8.72
CA LEU A 72 7.22 -9.73 -7.70
C LEU A 72 8.11 -8.62 -8.28
N PHE A 73 8.61 -8.80 -9.50
CA PHE A 73 9.41 -7.79 -10.20
C PHE A 73 8.60 -6.53 -10.50
N PHE A 74 7.37 -6.66 -11.02
CA PHE A 74 6.48 -5.52 -11.24
C PHE A 74 6.04 -4.88 -9.93
N SER A 75 5.80 -5.65 -8.88
CA SER A 75 5.52 -5.13 -7.55
C SER A 75 6.72 -4.35 -7.01
N TYR A 76 7.92 -4.88 -7.13
CA TYR A 76 9.16 -4.19 -6.76
C TYR A 76 9.35 -2.89 -7.56
N LEU A 77 9.17 -2.92 -8.88
CA LEU A 77 9.20 -1.73 -9.73
C LEU A 77 8.12 -0.72 -9.31
N TYR A 78 6.90 -1.16 -9.03
CA TYR A 78 5.83 -0.29 -8.57
C TYR A 78 6.20 0.39 -7.24
N TYR A 79 6.74 -0.36 -6.28
CA TYR A 79 7.18 0.20 -5.00
C TYR A 79 8.40 1.14 -5.13
N THR A 80 9.34 0.84 -6.00
CA THR A 80 10.53 1.69 -6.20
C THR A 80 10.25 2.90 -7.09
N THR A 81 9.44 2.74 -8.14
CA THR A 81 9.09 3.80 -9.08
C THR A 81 7.99 4.70 -8.51
N GLY A 82 7.02 4.15 -7.75
CA GLY A 82 5.98 4.93 -7.08
C GLY A 82 6.53 5.91 -6.04
N ARG A 83 7.70 5.63 -5.47
CA ARG A 83 8.41 6.59 -4.59
C ARG A 83 9.15 7.69 -5.36
N ASN A 84 9.35 7.55 -6.65
CA ASN A 84 10.10 8.49 -7.49
C ASN A 84 9.29 9.04 -8.67
N VAL A 85 8.00 8.82 -8.73
CA VAL A 85 7.15 9.66 -9.57
C VAL A 85 7.08 11.02 -8.87
N LYS A 86 8.19 11.76 -8.95
CA LYS A 86 8.08 13.19 -9.11
C LYS A 86 7.31 13.34 -10.42
N THR A 87 6.00 13.33 -10.33
CA THR A 87 5.18 13.90 -11.38
C THR A 87 5.86 15.23 -11.63
N GLY A 88 6.37 15.46 -12.83
CA GLY A 88 6.81 16.77 -13.28
C GLY A 88 5.60 17.70 -13.43
N ALA A 89 4.67 17.66 -12.48
CA ALA A 89 3.71 18.69 -12.24
C ALA A 89 4.56 19.88 -11.81
N SER A 90 4.71 20.84 -12.70
CA SER A 90 5.23 22.14 -12.35
C SER A 90 4.49 22.59 -11.11
N VAL A 91 5.20 22.69 -9.96
CA VAL A 91 4.59 23.18 -8.73
C VAL A 91 4.09 24.57 -9.06
N VAL A 92 2.77 24.72 -9.12
CA VAL A 92 2.15 26.02 -9.35
C VAL A 92 2.18 26.76 -8.03
N PHE A 93 2.84 27.91 -8.02
CA PHE A 93 2.80 28.80 -6.86
C PHE A 93 1.59 29.73 -6.99
N ALA A 94 0.85 29.82 -5.92
CA ALA A 94 -0.19 30.81 -5.74
C ALA A 94 0.38 31.99 -4.96
N GLU A 95 -0.08 33.20 -5.31
CA GLU A 95 0.23 34.43 -4.60
C GLU A 95 -1.06 35.10 -4.17
N ILE A 96 -1.14 35.46 -2.89
CA ILE A 96 -2.26 36.22 -2.33
C ILE A 96 -1.69 37.48 -1.65
N SER A 97 -2.33 38.59 -1.93
CA SER A 97 -2.00 39.87 -1.32
C SER A 97 -3.19 40.46 -0.55
N SER A 98 -2.92 41.05 0.61
CA SER A 98 -3.89 41.83 1.36
C SER A 98 -3.82 43.30 0.95
N MET A 99 -4.97 43.92 0.68
CA MET A 99 -5.02 45.32 0.32
C MET A 99 -4.67 46.22 1.53
N PRO A 100 -4.17 47.45 1.29
CA PRO A 100 -3.96 48.41 2.36
C PRO A 100 -5.22 48.61 3.21
N GLY A 101 -5.05 48.54 4.53
CA GLY A 101 -6.14 48.72 5.51
C GLY A 101 -7.07 47.51 5.67
N THR A 102 -6.74 46.35 5.08
CA THR A 102 -7.54 45.11 5.21
C THR A 102 -6.71 43.96 5.76
N ILE A 103 -7.39 43.02 6.41
CA ILE A 103 -6.80 41.72 6.78
C ILE A 103 -7.43 40.67 5.91
N THR A 104 -6.59 39.86 5.26
CA THR A 104 -7.04 38.76 4.39
C THR A 104 -6.83 37.41 5.08
N ARG A 105 -7.90 36.66 5.29
CA ARG A 105 -7.84 35.29 5.82
C ARG A 105 -7.81 34.29 4.65
N LEU A 106 -6.89 33.35 4.71
CA LEU A 106 -6.84 32.24 3.75
C LEU A 106 -6.61 30.91 4.45
N VAL A 107 -7.03 29.82 3.81
CA VAL A 107 -6.76 28.45 4.22
C VAL A 107 -5.81 27.82 3.21
N LEU A 108 -4.69 27.32 3.68
CA LEU A 108 -3.67 26.67 2.87
C LEU A 108 -4.04 25.21 2.52
N PRO A 109 -3.36 24.56 1.56
CA PRO A 109 -3.65 23.19 1.17
C PRO A 109 -3.54 22.15 2.31
N ASP A 110 -2.75 22.42 3.36
CA ASP A 110 -2.56 21.59 4.55
C ASP A 110 -3.57 21.88 5.66
N GLN A 111 -4.59 22.69 5.41
CA GLN A 111 -5.60 23.20 6.35
C GLN A 111 -5.07 24.25 7.35
N SER A 112 -3.79 24.62 7.29
CA SER A 112 -3.28 25.75 8.07
C SER A 112 -4.00 27.03 7.66
N VAL A 113 -4.23 27.91 8.63
CA VAL A 113 -4.92 29.18 8.41
C VAL A 113 -3.95 30.34 8.58
N VAL A 114 -4.01 31.29 7.66
CA VAL A 114 -3.16 32.49 7.67
C VAL A 114 -4.03 33.74 7.62
N TRP A 115 -3.73 34.72 8.47
CA TRP A 115 -4.27 36.07 8.40
C TRP A 115 -3.14 37.01 7.95
N LEU A 116 -3.23 37.51 6.75
CA LEU A 116 -2.30 38.49 6.21
C LEU A 116 -2.75 39.89 6.61
N ASN A 117 -1.86 40.65 7.26
CA ASN A 117 -2.11 42.02 7.60
C ASN A 117 -2.08 42.94 6.37
N ALA A 118 -2.47 44.19 6.51
CA ALA A 118 -2.56 45.18 5.44
C ALA A 118 -1.28 45.30 4.62
N GLY A 119 -1.37 45.29 3.32
CA GLY A 119 -0.21 45.42 2.42
C GLY A 119 0.72 44.22 2.39
N SER A 120 0.37 43.12 3.06
CA SER A 120 1.19 41.89 3.10
C SER A 120 0.87 40.97 1.93
N ARG A 121 1.81 40.07 1.61
CA ARG A 121 1.72 39.12 0.52
C ARG A 121 2.28 37.78 0.95
N LEU A 122 1.61 36.69 0.55
CA LEU A 122 2.04 35.32 0.79
C LEU A 122 2.15 34.57 -0.54
N VAL A 123 3.28 33.90 -0.73
CA VAL A 123 3.52 32.97 -1.86
C VAL A 123 3.59 31.55 -1.27
N TYR A 124 2.81 30.63 -1.83
CA TYR A 124 2.76 29.25 -1.39
C TYR A 124 2.52 28.31 -2.57
N PRO A 125 2.96 27.04 -2.52
CA PRO A 125 2.72 26.06 -3.57
C PRO A 125 1.30 25.52 -3.50
N SER A 126 0.72 25.17 -4.64
CA SER A 126 -0.61 24.51 -4.70
C SER A 126 -0.63 23.13 -4.02
N VAL A 127 0.55 22.49 -3.92
CA VAL A 127 0.78 21.24 -3.17
C VAL A 127 2.13 21.37 -2.46
N PHE A 128 2.15 21.10 -1.16
CA PHE A 128 3.38 21.11 -0.37
C PHE A 128 4.27 19.91 -0.69
N ASP A 129 5.59 20.08 -0.48
CA ASP A 129 6.57 18.99 -0.61
C ASP A 129 6.40 17.99 0.55
N GLU A 130 6.75 16.72 0.29
CA GLU A 130 6.73 15.65 1.30
C GLU A 130 7.71 15.87 2.47
N LYS A 131 8.66 16.79 2.35
CA LYS A 131 9.66 17.03 3.39
C LYS A 131 9.37 18.25 4.24
N GLU A 132 8.79 19.29 3.64
CA GLU A 132 8.63 20.59 4.31
C GLU A 132 7.52 21.40 3.63
N ARG A 133 6.67 22.04 4.42
CA ARG A 133 5.58 22.93 3.97
C ARG A 133 6.10 24.36 3.91
N LYS A 134 6.64 24.77 2.76
CA LYS A 134 7.30 26.08 2.60
C LYS A 134 6.35 27.15 2.08
N VAL A 135 6.37 28.32 2.73
CA VAL A 135 5.72 29.54 2.25
C VAL A 135 6.70 30.72 2.33
N GLN A 136 6.44 31.75 1.54
CA GLN A 136 7.20 32.99 1.57
C GLN A 136 6.29 34.15 1.94
N LEU A 137 6.64 34.85 3.00
CA LEU A 137 5.92 36.01 3.52
C LEU A 137 6.64 37.31 3.18
N PHE A 138 5.88 38.30 2.75
CA PHE A 138 6.28 39.69 2.60
C PHE A 138 5.29 40.53 3.44
N GLY A 139 5.78 41.32 4.38
CA GLY A 139 4.96 42.03 5.36
C GLY A 139 4.64 41.18 6.59
N GLU A 140 3.42 41.23 7.08
CA GLU A 140 3.01 40.61 8.35
C GLU A 140 1.93 39.56 8.15
N GLY A 141 2.08 38.45 8.85
CA GLY A 141 1.10 37.36 8.87
C GLY A 141 1.03 36.64 10.21
N TYR A 142 -0.19 36.35 10.63
CA TYR A 142 -0.46 35.45 11.75
C TYR A 142 -0.83 34.07 11.21
N PHE A 143 -0.21 33.05 11.77
CA PHE A 143 -0.30 31.68 11.32
C PHE A 143 -0.88 30.77 12.40
N GLU A 144 -1.92 30.01 12.06
CA GLU A 144 -2.37 28.83 12.81
C GLU A 144 -2.02 27.59 11.99
N VAL A 145 -0.93 26.94 12.36
CA VAL A 145 -0.36 25.83 11.61
C VAL A 145 -0.89 24.52 12.14
N GLU A 146 -1.41 23.66 11.23
CA GLU A 146 -1.80 22.31 11.58
C GLU A 146 -0.62 21.46 12.05
N ALA A 147 -0.86 20.67 13.10
CA ALA A 147 0.17 19.88 13.74
C ALA A 147 0.59 18.70 12.84
N ASP A 148 1.81 18.77 12.31
CA ASP A 148 2.47 17.72 11.56
C ASP A 148 3.99 17.78 11.81
N PRO A 149 4.50 17.05 12.80
CA PRO A 149 5.92 17.06 13.15
C PRO A 149 6.82 16.41 12.08
N GLU A 150 6.27 15.53 11.24
CA GLU A 150 7.05 14.84 10.19
C GLU A 150 7.30 15.77 8.99
N HIS A 151 6.39 16.72 8.73
CA HIS A 151 6.48 17.69 7.65
C HIS A 151 6.40 19.12 8.21
N PRO A 152 7.50 19.68 8.74
CA PRO A 152 7.50 20.99 9.38
C PRO A 152 7.03 22.09 8.42
N PHE A 153 6.35 23.09 8.97
CA PHE A 153 5.92 24.29 8.26
C PHE A 153 7.01 25.37 8.33
N SER A 154 7.35 25.95 7.22
CA SER A 154 8.46 26.92 7.10
C SER A 154 8.00 28.23 6.49
N VAL A 155 8.09 29.32 7.22
CA VAL A 155 7.89 30.68 6.72
C VAL A 155 9.24 31.32 6.45
N SER A 156 9.49 31.74 5.22
CA SER A 156 10.68 32.49 4.82
C SER A 156 10.32 33.96 4.54
N THR A 157 11.18 34.88 4.91
CA THR A 157 11.02 36.31 4.61
C THR A 157 12.05 36.78 3.59
N SER A 158 11.90 37.99 3.03
CA SER A 158 12.84 38.63 2.10
C SER A 158 14.24 38.78 2.70
N GLU A 159 14.32 39.03 4.02
CA GLU A 159 15.56 39.30 4.74
C GLU A 159 16.28 38.06 5.26
N GLY A 160 15.92 36.87 4.75
CA GLY A 160 16.59 35.63 5.07
C GLY A 160 16.22 35.02 6.43
N LEU A 161 15.22 35.59 7.16
CA LEU A 161 14.66 34.92 8.33
C LEU A 161 13.84 33.73 7.89
N ARG A 162 14.00 32.60 8.58
CA ARG A 162 13.17 31.41 8.44
C ARG A 162 12.62 30.99 9.78
N VAL A 163 11.30 30.82 9.86
CA VAL A 163 10.59 30.33 11.02
C VAL A 163 10.09 28.93 10.74
N ILE A 164 10.47 27.95 11.55
CA ILE A 164 10.04 26.55 11.42
C ILE A 164 9.04 26.23 12.52
N ALA A 165 7.88 25.75 12.14
CA ALA A 165 6.74 25.45 13.02
C ALA A 165 6.29 24.00 12.89
N TYR A 166 5.83 23.39 13.99
CA TYR A 166 5.44 21.97 14.07
C TYR A 166 3.97 21.77 14.51
N GLY A 167 3.15 22.81 14.42
CA GLY A 167 1.78 22.85 14.94
C GLY A 167 1.65 23.92 15.99
N THR A 168 1.60 25.17 15.55
CA THR A 168 1.83 26.36 16.39
C THR A 168 0.94 27.51 15.96
N LYS A 169 0.75 28.46 16.87
CA LYS A 169 0.17 29.77 16.59
C LYS A 169 1.22 30.84 16.82
N PHE A 170 1.53 31.60 15.78
CA PHE A 170 2.58 32.60 15.83
C PHE A 170 2.34 33.72 14.82
N ASN A 171 2.91 34.90 15.10
CA ASN A 171 2.95 36.03 14.19
C ASN A 171 4.36 36.30 13.70
N VAL A 172 4.50 36.69 12.44
CA VAL A 172 5.74 37.18 11.87
C VAL A 172 5.47 38.55 11.25
N ASN A 173 6.19 39.55 11.70
CA ASN A 173 6.24 40.89 11.10
C ASN A 173 7.60 41.07 10.39
N ALA A 174 7.56 41.26 9.07
CA ALA A 174 8.75 41.43 8.23
C ALA A 174 8.48 42.43 7.10
N TYR A 175 7.89 43.57 7.38
CA TYR A 175 7.72 44.67 6.41
C TYR A 175 9.07 45.23 5.99
N ASP A 176 9.27 45.43 4.69
CA ASP A 176 10.56 45.90 4.15
C ASP A 176 10.94 47.30 4.61
N ASP A 177 9.98 48.16 4.91
CA ASP A 177 10.13 49.53 5.40
C ASP A 177 10.35 49.64 6.92
N GLU A 178 10.19 48.53 7.67
CA GLU A 178 10.49 48.50 9.10
C GLU A 178 11.93 48.08 9.36
N PRO A 179 12.62 48.67 10.38
CA PRO A 179 14.02 48.36 10.67
C PRO A 179 14.21 47.03 11.39
N PHE A 180 13.13 46.38 11.83
CA PHE A 180 13.17 45.15 12.59
C PHE A 180 12.31 44.09 11.92
N ILE A 181 12.67 42.82 12.15
CA ILE A 181 11.81 41.66 11.90
C ILE A 181 11.44 41.09 13.27
N GLU A 182 10.18 40.81 13.47
CA GLU A 182 9.68 40.27 14.72
C GLU A 182 8.97 38.92 14.48
N ALA A 183 9.23 37.95 15.36
CA ALA A 183 8.47 36.71 15.41
C ALA A 183 7.97 36.51 16.86
N VAL A 184 6.66 36.40 17.04
CA VAL A 184 5.99 36.22 18.34
C VAL A 184 5.32 34.83 18.34
N LEU A 185 5.62 34.02 19.36
CA LEU A 185 5.00 32.74 19.56
C LEU A 185 3.88 32.81 20.59
N GLU A 186 2.65 32.46 20.17
CA GLU A 186 1.51 32.34 21.07
C GLU A 186 1.39 30.94 21.66
N LYS A 187 1.45 29.89 20.80
CA LYS A 187 1.24 28.49 21.23
C LYS A 187 2.14 27.55 20.47
N GLY A 188 2.66 26.55 21.18
CA GLY A 188 3.50 25.49 20.60
C GLY A 188 4.99 25.78 20.71
N LYS A 189 5.77 25.47 19.67
CA LYS A 189 7.22 25.71 19.60
C LYS A 189 7.61 26.09 18.19
N ILE A 190 8.43 27.13 18.04
CA ILE A 190 9.03 27.48 16.76
C ILE A 190 10.54 27.59 16.89
N ASP A 191 11.23 27.30 15.78
CA ASP A 191 12.64 27.58 15.63
C ASP A 191 12.80 28.75 14.63
N VAL A 192 13.43 29.80 15.06
CA VAL A 192 13.76 30.96 14.23
C VAL A 192 15.20 30.87 13.81
N ILE A 193 15.46 30.93 12.51
CA ILE A 193 16.78 30.73 11.91
C ILE A 193 17.14 31.95 11.07
N ARG A 194 18.32 32.52 11.32
CA ARG A 194 18.95 33.56 10.50
C ARG A 194 20.46 33.35 10.52
N ASN A 195 21.12 33.45 9.37
CA ASN A 195 22.59 33.34 9.23
C ASN A 195 23.18 32.12 9.95
N ASP A 196 22.52 30.92 9.85
CA ASP A 196 22.85 29.65 10.52
C ASP A 196 22.67 29.66 12.05
N GLU A 197 22.33 30.77 12.66
CA GLU A 197 21.91 30.81 14.06
C GLU A 197 20.47 30.35 14.21
N ARG A 198 20.24 29.48 15.21
CA ARG A 198 18.92 28.91 15.51
C ARG A 198 18.52 29.27 16.93
N ILE A 199 17.41 29.99 17.05
CA ILE A 199 16.80 30.36 18.32
C ILE A 199 15.48 29.63 18.48
N ARG A 200 15.32 28.85 19.54
CA ARG A 200 14.06 28.22 19.87
C ARG A 200 13.23 29.12 20.76
N LEU A 201 11.99 29.38 20.34
CA LEU A 201 11.03 30.17 21.11
C LEU A 201 10.06 29.28 21.89
N GLU A 202 9.81 29.65 23.10
CA GLU A 202 8.76 29.12 23.97
C GLU A 202 7.50 30.00 23.89
N PRO A 203 6.31 29.48 24.25
CA PRO A 203 5.07 30.25 24.23
C PRO A 203 5.15 31.59 24.98
N ASN A 204 4.50 32.60 24.42
CA ASN A 204 4.51 33.98 24.91
C ASN A 204 5.91 34.65 24.91
N LYS A 205 6.79 34.18 24.05
CA LYS A 205 8.10 34.80 23.79
C LYS A 205 8.13 35.36 22.37
N GLN A 206 9.00 36.35 22.19
CA GLN A 206 9.29 36.96 20.90
C GLN A 206 10.78 37.05 20.64
N VAL A 207 11.14 37.11 19.40
CA VAL A 207 12.47 37.50 18.93
C VAL A 207 12.31 38.73 18.05
N VAL A 208 13.16 39.73 18.28
CA VAL A 208 13.27 40.92 17.43
C VAL A 208 14.67 40.99 16.88
N LEU A 209 14.77 41.04 15.58
CA LEU A 209 16.03 41.05 14.83
C LEU A 209 16.15 42.40 14.10
N ASN A 210 17.24 43.10 14.33
CA ASN A 210 17.55 44.32 13.56
C ASN A 210 18.08 43.93 12.18
N LYS A 211 17.56 44.56 11.13
CA LYS A 211 17.96 44.28 9.76
C LYS A 211 19.39 44.76 9.44
N GLU A 212 19.80 45.87 10.07
CA GLU A 212 21.11 46.50 9.85
C GLU A 212 22.25 45.80 10.59
N SER A 213 21.98 45.20 11.74
CA SER A 213 23.03 44.58 12.57
C SER A 213 23.24 43.10 12.33
N GLY A 214 22.49 42.50 11.38
CA GLY A 214 22.68 41.19 10.77
C GLY A 214 22.40 40.01 11.65
#